data_4f07620da2f72fe71da2367cb0def719
#
_entry.id   4f07620da2f72fe71da2367cb0def719
#
_cell.length_a   1.000
_cell.length_b   1.000
_cell.length_c   1.000
_cell.angle_alpha   90.00
_cell.angle_beta   90.00
_cell.angle_gamma   90.00
#
_symmetry.space_group_name_H-M   'P 1'
#
loop_
_entity.id
_entity.type
_entity.pdbx_description
1 polymer ?
#
loop_
_entity_poly.entity_id
_entity_poly.type
_entity_poly.pdbx_seq_one_letter_code
_entity_poly.pdbx_strand_id
1 'polypeptide(L)'
;FSGMRLNEICSLYIDNVREISGNHREKRWCFDILEELNRPQKKLKNLASRRVVPIHQTLLDLGLIDFIKLLKSVKYPNREWKEKRLFEELPFGEGSFARNVCRWWNSRYLPKHDLKTPKKNFHSLRHTVSNHLKQKGVEPHFINELLGHATGNIDLERYGKGYNPDIIFNKCVKKIVYETSNARGIDFKSL
;
A
#
# COMPACT_ATOMS: atom_id res chain seq x y z
N PHE A 1 4.48 5.79 -3.53
CA PHE A 1 3.23 6.56 -3.80
C PHE A 1 2.08 6.26 -2.80
N SER A 2 2.12 5.20 -2.00
CA SER A 2 1.02 4.83 -1.08
C SER A 2 1.33 5.11 0.40
N GLY A 3 2.60 5.18 0.77
CA GLY A 3 3.03 5.27 2.17
C GLY A 3 2.70 4.04 3.02
N MET A 4 2.27 2.93 2.42
CA MET A 4 1.94 1.69 3.13
C MET A 4 3.18 1.07 3.81
N ARG A 5 2.95 0.29 4.88
CA ARG A 5 4.02 -0.52 5.49
C ARG A 5 4.41 -1.67 4.56
N LEU A 6 5.68 -2.06 4.58
CA LEU A 6 6.16 -3.13 3.71
C LEU A 6 5.34 -4.43 3.86
N ASN A 7 5.06 -4.85 5.09
CA ASN A 7 4.26 -6.07 5.30
C ASN A 7 2.81 -5.92 4.84
N GLU A 8 2.21 -4.72 4.92
CA GLU A 8 0.88 -4.45 4.36
C GLU A 8 0.88 -4.72 2.85
N ILE A 9 1.93 -4.25 2.13
CA ILE A 9 2.09 -4.48 0.69
C ILE A 9 2.29 -5.97 0.39
N CYS A 10 3.24 -6.62 1.08
CA CYS A 10 3.59 -8.01 0.83
C CYS A 10 2.47 -9.01 1.18
N SER A 11 1.56 -8.63 2.06
CA SER A 11 0.41 -9.44 2.49
C SER A 11 -0.89 -9.15 1.74
N LEU A 12 -0.88 -8.28 0.72
CA LEU A 12 -2.07 -8.00 -0.09
C LEU A 12 -2.54 -9.25 -0.82
N TYR A 13 -3.83 -9.48 -0.78
CA TYR A 13 -4.53 -10.42 -1.64
C TYR A 13 -5.05 -9.71 -2.89
N ILE A 14 -5.30 -10.45 -3.94
CA ILE A 14 -5.80 -9.88 -5.22
C ILE A 14 -7.13 -9.17 -5.02
N ASP A 15 -8.01 -9.66 -4.14
CA ASP A 15 -9.31 -9.05 -3.82
C ASP A 15 -9.20 -7.81 -2.92
N ASN A 16 -8.04 -7.56 -2.30
CA ASN A 16 -7.79 -6.31 -1.59
C ASN A 16 -7.51 -5.12 -2.54
N VAL A 17 -7.36 -5.38 -3.83
CA VAL A 17 -7.27 -4.33 -4.85
C VAL A 17 -8.63 -4.22 -5.53
N ARG A 18 -9.42 -3.23 -5.15
CA ARG A 18 -10.81 -3.10 -5.60
C ARG A 18 -11.27 -1.66 -5.77
N GLU A 19 -12.32 -1.48 -6.54
CA GLU A 19 -13.00 -0.18 -6.63
C GLU A 19 -13.87 0.04 -5.38
N ILE A 20 -13.74 1.21 -4.78
CA ILE A 20 -14.54 1.63 -3.63
C ILE A 20 -15.22 2.95 -3.99
N SER A 21 -16.52 3.03 -3.75
CA SER A 21 -17.31 4.24 -4.00
C SER A 21 -17.08 5.28 -2.91
N GLY A 22 -16.85 6.52 -3.33
CA GLY A 22 -16.86 7.69 -2.46
C GLY A 22 -18.27 8.29 -2.30
N ASN A 23 -18.36 9.51 -1.72
CA ASN A 23 -19.63 10.18 -1.43
C ASN A 23 -20.46 10.54 -2.69
N HIS A 24 -19.82 10.78 -3.81
CA HIS A 24 -20.47 11.24 -5.05
C HIS A 24 -20.63 10.11 -6.08
N ARG A 25 -20.69 8.85 -5.63
CA ARG A 25 -20.73 7.65 -6.48
C ARG A 25 -19.49 7.46 -7.38
N GLU A 26 -18.48 8.32 -7.26
CA GLU A 26 -17.22 8.11 -7.95
C GLU A 26 -16.54 6.88 -7.38
N LYS A 27 -16.16 5.95 -8.26
CA LYS A 27 -15.41 4.77 -7.89
C LYS A 27 -13.91 5.04 -8.04
N ARG A 28 -13.14 4.61 -7.04
CA ARG A 28 -11.68 4.68 -7.06
C ARG A 28 -11.07 3.33 -6.78
N TRP A 29 -10.05 3.00 -7.53
CA TRP A 29 -9.21 1.87 -7.19
C TRP A 29 -8.45 2.14 -5.90
N CYS A 30 -8.52 1.18 -5.00
CA CYS A 30 -7.95 1.30 -3.67
C CYS A 30 -7.28 -0.01 -3.23
N PHE A 31 -6.30 0.10 -2.36
CA PHE A 31 -5.84 -0.99 -1.52
C PHE A 31 -6.69 -1.01 -0.25
N ASP A 32 -7.35 -2.11 0.04
CA ASP A 32 -8.16 -2.30 1.23
C ASP A 32 -7.33 -3.03 2.29
N ILE A 33 -6.90 -2.28 3.29
CA ILE A 33 -6.01 -2.77 4.36
C ILE A 33 -6.88 -3.18 5.55
N LEU A 34 -7.11 -4.48 5.67
CA LEU A 34 -7.93 -5.06 6.73
C LEU A 34 -7.36 -6.41 7.20
N GLU A 35 -7.75 -6.82 8.41
CA GLU A 35 -7.59 -8.19 8.88
C GLU A 35 -8.80 -9.02 8.50
N GLU A 36 -8.55 -10.29 8.20
CA GLU A 36 -9.58 -11.23 7.79
C GLU A 36 -9.40 -12.55 8.56
N LEU A 37 -10.48 -13.07 9.16
CA LEU A 37 -10.45 -14.28 9.98
C LEU A 37 -9.95 -15.51 9.20
N ASN A 38 -10.27 -15.59 7.93
CA ASN A 38 -9.84 -16.67 7.04
C ASN A 38 -8.40 -16.52 6.53
N ARG A 39 -7.71 -15.43 6.91
CA ARG A 39 -6.32 -15.12 6.50
C ARG A 39 -5.45 -14.79 7.72
N PRO A 40 -5.22 -15.75 8.63
CA PRO A 40 -4.61 -15.50 9.94
C PRO A 40 -3.17 -14.98 9.89
N GLN A 41 -2.47 -15.16 8.77
CA GLN A 41 -1.12 -14.62 8.55
C GLN A 41 -1.14 -13.14 8.16
N LYS A 42 -2.28 -12.59 7.74
CA LYS A 42 -2.46 -11.18 7.39
C LYS A 42 -2.82 -10.37 8.62
N LYS A 43 -1.81 -10.08 9.45
CA LYS A 43 -1.99 -9.30 10.68
C LYS A 43 -1.63 -7.84 10.47
N LEU A 44 -2.43 -6.96 11.04
CA LEU A 44 -2.15 -5.53 11.13
C LEU A 44 -1.41 -5.22 12.45
N LYS A 45 -0.68 -4.11 12.46
CA LYS A 45 0.07 -3.68 13.65
C LYS A 45 -0.88 -3.29 14.81
N ASN A 46 -1.98 -2.63 14.46
CA ASN A 46 -3.01 -2.15 15.40
C ASN A 46 -4.30 -1.86 14.63
N LEU A 47 -5.38 -1.57 15.35
CA LEU A 47 -6.70 -1.29 14.77
C LEU A 47 -6.68 -0.08 13.81
N ALA A 48 -5.96 1.00 14.16
CA ALA A 48 -5.79 2.19 13.32
C ALA A 48 -5.11 1.89 11.97
N SER A 49 -4.46 0.73 11.82
CA SER A 49 -3.89 0.30 10.54
C SER A 49 -4.95 -0.11 9.52
N ARG A 50 -6.19 -0.45 9.97
CA ARG A 50 -7.31 -0.78 9.10
C ARG A 50 -7.77 0.48 8.37
N ARG A 51 -7.65 0.49 7.06
CA ARG A 51 -7.98 1.66 6.25
C ARG A 51 -8.05 1.32 4.76
N VAL A 52 -8.58 2.27 4.01
CA VAL A 52 -8.58 2.25 2.54
C VAL A 52 -7.52 3.23 2.04
N VAL A 53 -6.63 2.76 1.18
CA VAL A 53 -5.57 3.59 0.56
C VAL A 53 -5.87 3.74 -0.92
N PRO A 54 -6.28 4.93 -1.40
CA PRO A 54 -6.50 5.18 -2.82
C PRO A 54 -5.21 4.97 -3.60
N ILE A 55 -5.33 4.35 -4.79
CA ILE A 55 -4.19 4.06 -5.65
C ILE A 55 -3.79 5.34 -6.39
N HIS A 56 -2.50 5.63 -6.37
CA HIS A 56 -1.93 6.77 -7.08
C HIS A 56 -2.01 6.56 -8.60
N GLN A 57 -2.25 7.64 -9.35
CA GLN A 57 -2.39 7.58 -10.81
C GLN A 57 -1.18 6.92 -11.49
N THR A 58 0.03 7.22 -11.07
CA THR A 58 1.24 6.59 -11.60
C THR A 58 1.21 5.06 -11.56
N LEU A 59 0.64 4.45 -10.50
CA LEU A 59 0.52 2.99 -10.42
C LEU A 59 -0.54 2.45 -11.39
N LEU A 60 -1.59 3.21 -11.65
CA LEU A 60 -2.61 2.88 -12.65
C LEU A 60 -2.01 2.96 -14.05
N ASP A 61 -1.27 4.03 -14.34
CA ASP A 61 -0.63 4.27 -15.64
C ASP A 61 0.46 3.23 -15.95
N LEU A 62 1.12 2.70 -14.91
CA LEU A 62 2.08 1.59 -15.01
C LEU A 62 1.39 0.22 -15.25
N GLY A 63 0.06 0.15 -15.33
CA GLY A 63 -0.67 -1.07 -15.66
C GLY A 63 -1.01 -1.98 -14.47
N LEU A 64 -1.01 -1.45 -13.23
CA LEU A 64 -1.35 -2.25 -12.04
C LEU A 64 -2.71 -2.96 -12.18
N ILE A 65 -3.71 -2.31 -12.76
CA ILE A 65 -5.04 -2.91 -12.90
C ILE A 65 -5.06 -4.01 -13.96
N ASP A 66 -4.31 -3.85 -15.04
CA ASP A 66 -4.20 -4.89 -16.05
C ASP A 66 -3.47 -6.12 -15.50
N PHE A 67 -2.43 -5.91 -14.69
CA PHE A 67 -1.78 -6.98 -13.92
C PHE A 67 -2.77 -7.71 -12.99
N ILE A 68 -3.60 -6.97 -12.24
CA ILE A 68 -4.64 -7.56 -11.40
C ILE A 68 -5.65 -8.38 -12.22
N LYS A 69 -6.08 -7.88 -13.38
CA LYS A 69 -6.99 -8.61 -14.29
C LYS A 69 -6.34 -9.89 -14.80
N LEU A 70 -5.06 -9.82 -15.18
CA LEU A 70 -4.29 -10.99 -15.59
C LEU A 70 -4.25 -12.03 -14.47
N LEU A 71 -3.89 -11.65 -13.25
CA LEU A 71 -3.89 -12.58 -12.11
C LEU A 71 -5.27 -13.20 -11.85
N LYS A 72 -6.37 -12.45 -12.03
CA LYS A 72 -7.73 -12.97 -11.91
C LYS A 72 -8.09 -13.96 -13.01
N SER A 73 -7.54 -13.83 -14.20
CA SER A 73 -7.80 -14.72 -15.34
C SER A 73 -7.03 -16.04 -15.27
N VAL A 74 -5.98 -16.13 -14.48
CA VAL A 74 -5.19 -17.35 -14.31
C VAL A 74 -6.04 -18.42 -13.60
N LYS A 75 -6.13 -19.59 -14.20
CA LYS A 75 -6.74 -20.76 -13.55
C LYS A 75 -5.79 -21.33 -12.50
N TYR A 76 -6.18 -21.25 -11.25
CA TYR A 76 -5.42 -21.83 -10.14
C TYR A 76 -5.99 -23.22 -9.81
N PRO A 77 -5.18 -24.28 -9.83
CA PRO A 77 -5.65 -25.61 -9.38
C PRO A 77 -6.13 -25.53 -7.92
N ASN A 78 -7.33 -25.98 -7.66
CA ASN A 78 -7.93 -26.12 -6.32
C ASN A 78 -8.07 -24.82 -5.49
N ARG A 79 -7.98 -23.65 -6.11
CA ARG A 79 -8.16 -22.35 -5.41
C ARG A 79 -8.82 -21.31 -6.30
N GLU A 80 -9.61 -20.45 -5.70
CA GLU A 80 -10.10 -19.24 -6.37
C GLU A 80 -9.04 -18.12 -6.34
N TRP A 81 -9.08 -17.22 -7.32
CA TRP A 81 -8.16 -16.06 -7.36
C TRP A 81 -8.25 -15.17 -6.11
N LYS A 82 -9.41 -15.13 -5.44
CA LYS A 82 -9.63 -14.39 -4.18
C LYS A 82 -8.76 -14.91 -3.03
N GLU A 83 -8.37 -16.16 -3.07
CA GLU A 83 -7.53 -16.80 -2.06
C GLU A 83 -6.04 -16.61 -2.32
N LYS A 84 -5.69 -15.89 -3.40
CA LYS A 84 -4.32 -15.65 -3.81
C LYS A 84 -3.83 -14.29 -3.35
N ARG A 85 -2.59 -14.24 -2.86
CA ARG A 85 -1.88 -12.99 -2.60
C ARG A 85 -1.42 -12.37 -3.91
N LEU A 86 -1.23 -11.06 -3.88
CA LEU A 86 -0.67 -10.33 -5.02
C LEU A 86 0.78 -10.77 -5.30
N PHE A 87 1.51 -11.19 -4.26
CA PHE A 87 2.90 -11.66 -4.30
C PHE A 87 2.98 -13.05 -3.65
N GLU A 88 2.51 -14.08 -4.36
CA GLU A 88 2.46 -15.47 -3.88
C GLU A 88 3.86 -16.05 -3.61
N GLU A 89 4.87 -15.59 -4.35
CA GLU A 89 6.26 -16.01 -4.24
C GLU A 89 6.93 -15.60 -2.93
N LEU A 90 6.36 -14.65 -2.19
CA LEU A 90 6.91 -14.21 -0.91
C LEU A 90 6.52 -15.21 0.20
N PRO A 91 7.48 -15.92 0.80
CA PRO A 91 7.18 -16.85 1.88
C PRO A 91 6.82 -16.12 3.17
N PHE A 92 5.94 -16.72 3.97
CA PHE A 92 5.70 -16.30 5.33
C PHE A 92 6.82 -16.81 6.25
N GLY A 93 7.45 -15.91 7.00
CA GLY A 93 8.49 -16.26 7.96
C GLY A 93 8.62 -15.23 9.08
N GLU A 94 8.84 -15.68 10.30
CA GLU A 94 8.95 -14.82 11.50
C GLU A 94 7.77 -13.83 11.64
N GLY A 95 6.54 -14.30 11.35
CA GLY A 95 5.33 -13.51 11.47
C GLY A 95 5.12 -12.46 10.37
N SER A 96 5.85 -12.53 9.24
CA SER A 96 5.80 -11.52 8.18
C SER A 96 6.06 -12.10 6.79
N PHE A 97 5.42 -11.54 5.76
CA PHE A 97 5.77 -11.75 4.35
C PHE A 97 6.87 -10.81 3.86
N ALA A 98 7.19 -9.77 4.62
CA ALA A 98 8.10 -8.71 4.21
C ALA A 98 9.59 -9.03 4.42
N ARG A 99 9.93 -10.12 5.11
CA ARG A 99 11.30 -10.42 5.55
C ARG A 99 12.32 -10.44 4.40
N ASN A 100 12.03 -11.20 3.35
CA ASN A 100 12.94 -11.35 2.22
C ASN A 100 13.09 -10.04 1.43
N VAL A 101 11.99 -9.31 1.24
CA VAL A 101 12.02 -7.99 0.58
C VAL A 101 12.82 -6.98 1.41
N CYS A 102 12.62 -6.96 2.74
CA CYS A 102 13.37 -6.09 3.64
C CYS A 102 14.87 -6.40 3.60
N ARG A 103 15.24 -7.69 3.63
CA ARG A 103 16.64 -8.13 3.53
C ARG A 103 17.23 -7.69 2.18
N TRP A 104 16.59 -8.04 1.07
CA TRP A 104 17.04 -7.66 -0.27
C TRP A 104 17.23 -6.14 -0.41
N TRP A 105 16.25 -5.36 0.05
CA TRP A 105 16.31 -3.90 0.03
C TRP A 105 17.55 -3.36 0.74
N ASN A 106 17.77 -3.83 1.99
CA ASN A 106 18.86 -3.31 2.82
C ASN A 106 20.25 -3.82 2.43
N SER A 107 20.37 -5.08 1.95
CA SER A 107 21.66 -5.72 1.69
C SER A 107 22.06 -5.72 0.22
N ARG A 108 21.12 -5.45 -0.71
CA ARG A 108 21.40 -5.47 -2.14
C ARG A 108 21.00 -4.17 -2.83
N TYR A 109 19.73 -3.77 -2.70
CA TYR A 109 19.23 -2.61 -3.45
C TYR A 109 19.90 -1.31 -3.00
N LEU A 110 19.85 -0.97 -1.73
CA LEU A 110 20.45 0.27 -1.21
C LEU A 110 21.97 0.37 -1.47
N PRO A 111 22.78 -0.69 -1.22
CA PRO A 111 24.19 -0.67 -1.57
C PRO A 111 24.47 -0.51 -3.07
N LYS A 112 23.73 -1.24 -3.93
CA LYS A 112 23.89 -1.17 -5.39
C LYS A 112 23.71 0.25 -5.96
N HIS A 113 22.92 1.08 -5.30
CA HIS A 113 22.60 2.44 -5.73
C HIS A 113 23.26 3.51 -4.86
N ASP A 114 24.29 3.15 -4.06
CA ASP A 114 25.01 4.07 -3.15
C ASP A 114 24.08 4.85 -2.19
N LEU A 115 22.93 4.25 -1.87
CA LEU A 115 21.92 4.85 -1.01
C LEU A 115 21.99 4.35 0.44
N LYS A 116 22.84 3.34 0.73
CA LYS A 116 22.88 2.70 2.04
C LYS A 116 23.50 3.63 3.09
N THR A 117 22.76 3.89 4.17
CA THR A 117 23.24 4.55 5.38
C THR A 117 22.65 3.82 6.61
N PRO A 118 23.19 4.04 7.83
CA PRO A 118 22.62 3.44 9.06
C PRO A 118 21.15 3.79 9.29
N LYS A 119 20.69 4.96 8.80
CA LYS A 119 19.33 5.47 9.00
C LYS A 119 18.36 5.11 7.85
N LYS A 120 18.86 4.66 6.69
CA LYS A 120 18.01 4.35 5.52
C LYS A 120 17.63 2.88 5.48
N ASN A 121 16.34 2.61 5.43
CA ASN A 121 15.74 1.29 5.25
C ASN A 121 14.45 1.43 4.44
N PHE A 122 13.72 0.35 4.20
CA PHE A 122 12.46 0.42 3.45
C PHE A 122 11.41 1.34 4.11
N HIS A 123 11.37 1.39 5.43
CA HIS A 123 10.44 2.24 6.17
C HIS A 123 10.68 3.74 5.94
N SER A 124 11.92 4.12 5.55
CA SER A 124 12.26 5.51 5.20
C SER A 124 11.42 6.05 4.03
N LEU A 125 10.99 5.18 3.09
CA LEU A 125 10.09 5.57 1.99
C LEU A 125 8.75 6.10 2.52
N ARG A 126 8.23 5.48 3.59
CA ARG A 126 7.00 5.93 4.24
C ARG A 126 7.20 7.26 4.97
N HIS A 127 8.37 7.46 5.61
CA HIS A 127 8.72 8.76 6.19
C HIS A 127 8.84 9.83 5.11
N THR A 128 9.38 9.49 3.94
CA THR A 128 9.44 10.41 2.79
C THR A 128 8.04 10.85 2.37
N VAL A 129 7.07 9.93 2.23
CA VAL A 129 5.68 10.27 1.92
C VAL A 129 5.09 11.19 2.99
N SER A 130 5.26 10.85 4.27
CA SER A 130 4.77 11.67 5.38
C SER A 130 5.32 13.10 5.34
N ASN A 131 6.64 13.22 5.18
CA ASN A 131 7.30 14.52 5.13
C ASN A 131 6.89 15.31 3.90
N HIS A 132 6.83 14.67 2.73
CA HIS A 132 6.39 15.32 1.49
C HIS A 132 4.99 15.94 1.63
N LEU A 133 4.04 15.19 2.20
CA LEU A 133 2.68 15.67 2.43
C LEU A 133 2.66 16.84 3.43
N LYS A 134 3.45 16.79 4.50
CA LYS A 134 3.59 17.90 5.45
C LYS A 134 4.13 19.17 4.75
N GLN A 135 5.14 19.04 3.90
CA GLN A 135 5.71 20.16 3.14
C GLN A 135 4.72 20.73 2.10
N LYS A 136 3.74 19.91 1.67
CA LYS A 136 2.63 20.35 0.80
C LYS A 136 1.43 20.90 1.59
N GLY A 137 1.59 21.16 2.89
CA GLY A 137 0.55 21.75 3.74
C GLY A 137 -0.66 20.83 3.96
N VAL A 138 -0.47 19.50 3.91
CA VAL A 138 -1.56 18.56 4.22
C VAL A 138 -1.74 18.46 5.73
N GLU A 139 -2.98 18.60 6.17
CA GLU A 139 -3.34 18.54 7.58
C GLU A 139 -2.99 17.17 8.19
N PRO A 140 -2.46 17.15 9.44
CA PRO A 140 -1.93 15.92 10.06
C PRO A 140 -2.92 14.76 10.12
N HIS A 141 -4.23 15.03 10.33
CA HIS A 141 -5.24 13.98 10.44
C HIS A 141 -5.43 13.21 9.11
N PHE A 142 -5.36 13.88 7.95
CA PHE A 142 -5.40 13.19 6.65
C PHE A 142 -4.14 12.35 6.41
N ILE A 143 -2.96 12.85 6.83
CA ILE A 143 -1.71 12.08 6.74
C ILE A 143 -1.79 10.85 7.63
N ASN A 144 -2.29 10.99 8.86
CA ASN A 144 -2.46 9.87 9.79
C ASN A 144 -3.43 8.83 9.25
N GLU A 145 -4.55 9.23 8.67
CA GLU A 145 -5.50 8.33 8.03
C GLU A 145 -4.85 7.55 6.87
N LEU A 146 -4.22 8.25 5.92
CA LEU A 146 -3.53 7.61 4.80
C LEU A 146 -2.49 6.60 5.27
N LEU A 147 -1.70 6.96 6.27
CA LEU A 147 -0.62 6.14 6.77
C LEU A 147 -1.09 5.08 7.79
N GLY A 148 -2.27 5.20 8.39
CA GLY A 148 -2.75 4.33 9.48
C GLY A 148 -1.88 4.51 10.73
N HIS A 149 -1.72 5.76 11.15
CA HIS A 149 -1.17 6.11 12.45
C HIS A 149 -2.29 6.24 13.47
N ALA A 150 -2.07 5.71 14.66
CA ALA A 150 -2.97 5.95 15.78
C ALA A 150 -3.00 7.45 16.10
N THR A 151 -4.20 7.99 16.30
CA THR A 151 -4.37 9.41 16.61
C THR A 151 -4.25 9.69 18.10
N GLY A 152 -4.20 8.63 18.93
CA GLY A 152 -4.22 8.70 20.40
C GLY A 152 -5.61 9.04 20.96
N ASN A 153 -6.61 9.23 20.12
CA ASN A 153 -7.99 9.45 20.52
C ASN A 153 -8.81 8.17 20.30
N ILE A 154 -9.08 7.46 21.40
CA ILE A 154 -9.74 6.14 21.41
C ILE A 154 -11.14 6.22 20.79
N ASP A 155 -11.85 7.31 20.96
CA ASP A 155 -13.21 7.46 20.46
C ASP A 155 -13.25 7.61 18.94
N LEU A 156 -12.32 8.37 18.37
CA LEU A 156 -12.17 8.50 16.93
C LEU A 156 -11.69 7.19 16.28
N GLU A 157 -10.86 6.42 16.97
CA GLU A 157 -10.35 5.14 16.47
C GLU A 157 -11.37 3.99 16.52
N ARG A 158 -12.26 3.99 17.53
CA ARG A 158 -13.28 2.95 17.70
C ARG A 158 -14.59 3.23 16.97
N TYR A 159 -15.05 4.47 16.94
CA TYR A 159 -16.37 4.85 16.46
C TYR A 159 -16.36 5.76 15.23
N GLY A 160 -15.23 6.36 14.91
CA GLY A 160 -15.07 7.20 13.73
C GLY A 160 -15.09 6.38 12.44
N LYS A 161 -15.98 6.72 11.50
CA LYS A 161 -15.84 6.25 10.12
C LYS A 161 -14.62 6.93 9.51
N GLY A 162 -13.75 6.15 8.87
CA GLY A 162 -12.63 6.71 8.11
C GLY A 162 -13.11 7.66 7.00
N TYR A 163 -12.23 8.51 6.53
CA TYR A 163 -12.53 9.41 5.41
C TYR A 163 -12.86 8.62 4.14
N ASN A 164 -13.77 9.14 3.35
CA ASN A 164 -14.03 8.57 2.03
C ASN A 164 -12.77 8.58 1.15
N PRO A 165 -12.59 7.57 0.28
CA PRO A 165 -11.45 7.47 -0.60
C PRO A 165 -11.17 8.73 -1.44
N ASP A 166 -12.20 9.43 -1.89
CA ASP A 166 -12.07 10.68 -2.66
C ASP A 166 -11.40 11.78 -1.85
N ILE A 167 -11.75 11.90 -0.56
CA ILE A 167 -11.17 12.91 0.33
C ILE A 167 -9.68 12.61 0.51
N ILE A 168 -9.33 11.37 0.86
CA ILE A 168 -7.93 10.96 1.03
C ILE A 168 -7.15 11.08 -0.28
N PHE A 169 -7.77 10.74 -1.42
CA PHE A 169 -7.13 10.93 -2.72
C PHE A 169 -6.81 12.40 -2.98
N ASN A 170 -7.79 13.28 -2.87
CA ASN A 170 -7.63 14.69 -3.19
C ASN A 170 -6.74 15.43 -2.18
N LYS A 171 -6.87 15.12 -0.89
CA LYS A 171 -6.09 15.78 0.18
C LYS A 171 -4.66 15.28 0.28
N CYS A 172 -4.41 13.99 -0.04
CA CYS A 172 -3.11 13.35 0.14
C CYS A 172 -2.54 12.79 -1.16
N VAL A 173 -3.16 11.75 -1.72
CA VAL A 173 -2.54 10.92 -2.77
C VAL A 173 -2.20 11.73 -4.00
N LYS A 174 -3.10 12.58 -4.48
CA LYS A 174 -2.89 13.48 -5.63
C LYS A 174 -1.72 14.46 -5.43
N LYS A 175 -1.36 14.77 -4.18
CA LYS A 175 -0.24 15.66 -3.85
C LYS A 175 1.11 14.96 -3.79
N ILE A 176 1.13 13.62 -3.86
CA ILE A 176 2.38 12.85 -3.89
C ILE A 176 2.95 12.92 -5.30
N VAL A 177 3.80 13.89 -5.55
CA VAL A 177 4.45 14.08 -6.86
C VAL A 177 5.95 13.90 -6.66
N TYR A 178 6.53 12.93 -7.37
CA TYR A 178 7.97 12.73 -7.48
C TYR A 178 8.37 12.81 -8.95
N GLU A 179 9.56 13.35 -9.22
CA GLU A 179 10.13 13.30 -10.55
C GLU A 179 10.43 11.85 -10.92
N THR A 180 9.67 11.33 -11.87
CA THR A 180 9.76 9.94 -12.32
C THR A 180 10.35 9.84 -13.73
N SER A 181 11.17 10.81 -14.13
CA SER A 181 11.77 10.88 -15.47
C SER A 181 12.49 9.59 -15.89
N ASN A 182 12.99 8.83 -14.93
CA ASN A 182 13.67 7.55 -15.14
C ASN A 182 12.83 6.31 -14.80
N ALA A 183 11.58 6.47 -14.38
CA ALA A 183 10.69 5.33 -14.02
C ALA A 183 10.00 4.68 -15.25
N ARG A 184 10.28 5.14 -16.46
CA ARG A 184 9.68 4.64 -17.72
C ARG A 184 10.06 3.20 -18.08
N GLY A 185 10.87 2.52 -17.28
CA GLY A 185 11.29 1.13 -17.53
C GLY A 185 10.55 0.08 -16.69
N ILE A 186 9.59 0.47 -15.84
CA ILE A 186 8.79 -0.49 -15.08
C ILE A 186 7.44 -0.61 -15.78
N ASP A 187 7.30 -1.66 -16.56
CA ASP A 187 6.02 -2.05 -17.16
C ASP A 187 5.54 -3.32 -16.48
N PHE A 188 4.43 -3.24 -15.75
CA PHE A 188 3.78 -4.42 -15.15
C PHE A 188 3.29 -5.43 -16.21
N LYS A 189 3.24 -5.03 -17.49
CA LYS A 189 2.90 -5.93 -18.59
C LYS A 189 4.06 -6.84 -19.00
N SER A 190 5.27 -6.54 -18.55
CA SER A 190 6.48 -7.31 -18.85
C SER A 190 6.88 -8.28 -17.71
N LEU A 191 6.09 -8.33 -16.64
CA LEU A 191 6.22 -9.26 -15.50
C LEU A 191 5.28 -10.45 -15.68
#